data_ccf822b38dad220b1413e4d192d8742f
#
_entry.id   ccf822b38dad220b1413e4d192d8742f
#
_cell.length_a   1.000
_cell.length_b   1.000
_cell.length_c   1.000
_cell.angle_alpha   90.00
_cell.angle_beta   90.00
_cell.angle_gamma   90.00
#
_symmetry.space_group_name_H-M   'P 1'
#
loop_
_entity.id
_entity.type
_entity.pdbx_description
1 polymer ?
#
loop_
_entity_poly.entity_id
_entity_poly.type
_entity_poly.pdbx_seq_one_letter_code
_entity_poly.pdbx_strand_id
1 'polypeptide(L)'
;VRPAGARLKTFGGRASGPAPLVELFNFTVTTFKLAQGRKLSSMECHDLMCFIGQIVVVGGVRRSAMISLSNLSDDRMRHAKSGQWWETAPHRALANNSVSYTEKPDIETFMREWTALVESKSGERGIFNREASKKQAEKYGRRDPNYEFGTNPCSEIILRPYQFCNLTEVVVRATDTYEDLKRKVKVATILGTIQSSYTRFPYLRKVWQKNTEEERLLGVSLTGIMDN
;
A
#
# COMPACT_ATOMS: atom_id res chain seq x y z
N VAL A 1 1.54 27.27 2.61
CA VAL A 1 1.07 26.15 3.46
C VAL A 1 0.17 26.72 4.55
N ARG A 2 -0.95 26.05 4.84
CA ARG A 2 -1.86 26.50 5.91
C ARG A 2 -1.19 26.37 7.28
N PRO A 3 -1.42 27.31 8.21
CA PRO A 3 -0.91 27.21 9.56
C PRO A 3 -1.52 26.00 10.30
N ALA A 4 -0.79 25.47 11.28
CA ALA A 4 -1.28 24.39 12.13
C ALA A 4 -2.60 24.79 12.81
N GLY A 5 -3.54 23.86 12.89
CA GLY A 5 -4.85 24.08 13.48
C GLY A 5 -5.88 24.76 12.57
N ALA A 6 -5.51 25.27 11.39
CA ALA A 6 -6.46 25.85 10.44
C ALA A 6 -7.51 24.82 10.00
N ARG A 7 -8.79 25.23 9.93
CA ARG A 7 -9.88 24.37 9.48
C ARG A 7 -9.72 23.97 8.00
N LEU A 8 -9.97 22.71 7.72
CA LEU A 8 -10.04 22.17 6.36
C LEU A 8 -11.49 22.20 5.88
N LYS A 9 -11.74 22.87 4.74
CA LYS A 9 -13.12 23.11 4.25
C LYS A 9 -13.75 21.85 3.62
N THR A 10 -12.94 21.00 2.97
CA THR A 10 -13.45 19.92 2.10
C THR A 10 -13.65 18.61 2.84
N PHE A 11 -12.68 18.22 3.69
CA PHE A 11 -12.69 16.90 4.35
C PHE A 11 -12.95 16.98 5.87
N GLY A 12 -13.17 18.18 6.39
CA GLY A 12 -13.18 18.38 7.84
C GLY A 12 -11.79 18.23 8.48
N GLY A 13 -11.73 18.42 9.78
CA GLY A 13 -10.46 18.35 10.52
C GLY A 13 -9.64 19.64 10.42
N ARG A 14 -8.38 19.55 10.86
CA ARG A 14 -7.44 20.67 10.96
C ARG A 14 -6.15 20.39 10.21
N ALA A 15 -5.50 21.43 9.70
CA ALA A 15 -4.22 21.34 9.00
C ALA A 15 -3.09 21.04 10.00
N SER A 16 -2.12 20.22 9.56
CA SER A 16 -0.91 19.89 10.35
C SER A 16 0.12 21.00 10.40
N GLY A 17 -0.03 22.04 9.55
CA GLY A 17 0.95 23.11 9.42
C GLY A 17 2.13 22.78 8.52
N PRO A 18 3.14 23.65 8.45
CA PRO A 18 4.29 23.48 7.54
C PRO A 18 5.36 22.52 8.06
N ALA A 19 5.41 22.23 9.36
CA ALA A 19 6.51 21.47 9.98
C ALA A 19 6.79 20.11 9.30
N PRO A 20 5.80 19.25 9.03
CA PRO A 20 6.08 17.96 8.37
C PRO A 20 6.69 18.13 6.98
N LEU A 21 6.31 19.17 6.25
CA LEU A 21 6.88 19.46 4.91
C LEU A 21 8.33 19.96 5.03
N VAL A 22 8.66 20.76 6.04
CA VAL A 22 10.03 21.20 6.31
C VAL A 22 10.92 20.00 6.63
N GLU A 23 10.44 19.08 7.47
CA GLU A 23 11.14 17.83 7.79
C GLU A 23 11.41 16.99 6.53
N LEU A 24 10.41 16.82 5.67
CA LEU A 24 10.58 16.12 4.39
C LEU A 24 11.66 16.78 3.52
N PHE A 25 11.65 18.10 3.37
CA PHE A 25 12.67 18.79 2.58
C PHE A 25 14.06 18.65 3.15
N ASN A 26 14.21 18.78 4.47
CA ASN A 26 15.50 18.60 5.15
C ASN A 26 16.02 17.18 4.95
N PHE A 27 15.17 16.17 5.15
CA PHE A 27 15.52 14.78 4.91
C PHE A 27 15.94 14.54 3.45
N THR A 28 15.16 15.06 2.49
CA THR A 28 15.43 14.93 1.06
C THR A 28 16.78 15.53 0.69
N VAL A 29 17.04 16.78 1.12
CA VAL A 29 18.31 17.48 0.84
C VAL A 29 19.49 16.72 1.42
N THR A 30 19.37 16.23 2.66
CA THR A 30 20.41 15.44 3.32
C THR A 30 20.69 14.15 2.56
N THR A 31 19.63 13.40 2.20
CA THR A 31 19.76 12.14 1.45
C THR A 31 20.47 12.36 0.12
N PHE A 32 20.08 13.38 -0.65
CA PHE A 32 20.73 13.66 -1.94
C PHE A 32 22.18 14.14 -1.79
N LYS A 33 22.49 14.94 -0.77
CA LYS A 33 23.88 15.34 -0.48
C LYS A 33 24.77 14.15 -0.14
N LEU A 34 24.28 13.21 0.68
CA LEU A 34 25.00 11.98 1.00
C LEU A 34 25.16 11.03 -0.18
N ALA A 35 24.25 11.09 -1.14
CA ALA A 35 24.28 10.30 -2.37
C ALA A 35 25.05 10.97 -3.53
N GLN A 36 25.69 12.11 -3.29
CA GLN A 36 26.41 12.83 -4.34
C GLN A 36 27.45 11.92 -5.04
N GLY A 37 27.43 11.92 -6.37
CA GLY A 37 28.33 11.09 -7.20
C GLY A 37 27.88 9.65 -7.41
N ARG A 38 26.73 9.23 -6.87
CA ARG A 38 26.13 7.89 -7.08
C ARG A 38 24.61 7.94 -7.22
N LYS A 39 24.02 6.85 -7.65
CA LYS A 39 22.57 6.66 -7.60
C LYS A 39 22.10 6.44 -6.15
N LEU A 40 20.86 6.82 -5.87
CA LEU A 40 20.20 6.44 -4.62
C LEU A 40 20.08 4.91 -4.51
N SER A 41 20.28 4.39 -3.33
CA SER A 41 20.00 2.98 -3.02
C SER A 41 18.49 2.73 -2.93
N SER A 42 18.09 1.46 -2.99
CA SER A 42 16.69 1.04 -2.79
C SER A 42 16.13 1.54 -1.44
N MET A 43 16.94 1.48 -0.39
CA MET A 43 16.57 1.93 0.94
C MET A 43 16.37 3.46 1.00
N GLU A 44 17.26 4.24 0.38
CA GLU A 44 17.10 5.70 0.33
C GLU A 44 15.85 6.11 -0.44
N CYS A 45 15.54 5.42 -1.54
CA CYS A 45 14.29 5.62 -2.27
C CYS A 45 13.07 5.24 -1.42
N HIS A 46 13.13 4.11 -0.72
CA HIS A 46 12.08 3.66 0.19
C HIS A 46 11.83 4.68 1.31
N ASP A 47 12.88 5.16 1.96
CA ASP A 47 12.77 6.11 3.06
C ASP A 47 12.20 7.46 2.59
N LEU A 48 12.59 7.95 1.42
CA LEU A 48 11.99 9.14 0.80
C LEU A 48 10.48 8.96 0.58
N MET A 49 10.05 7.81 0.07
CA MET A 49 8.63 7.52 -0.12
C MET A 49 7.88 7.41 1.20
N CYS A 50 8.50 6.85 2.24
CA CYS A 50 7.94 6.83 3.59
C CYS A 50 7.74 8.24 4.14
N PHE A 51 8.71 9.12 4.00
CA PHE A 51 8.57 10.53 4.42
C PHE A 51 7.48 11.26 3.63
N ILE A 52 7.38 11.05 2.32
CA ILE A 52 6.28 11.62 1.51
C ILE A 52 4.93 11.13 2.05
N GLY A 53 4.80 9.85 2.34
CA GLY A 53 3.57 9.29 2.91
C GLY A 53 3.25 9.84 4.29
N GLN A 54 4.26 10.11 5.11
CA GLN A 54 4.11 10.60 6.47
C GLN A 54 3.49 12.01 6.52
N ILE A 55 3.75 12.86 5.53
CA ILE A 55 3.15 14.20 5.48
C ILE A 55 1.67 14.19 5.10
N VAL A 56 1.14 13.07 4.60
CA VAL A 56 -0.28 12.93 4.23
C VAL A 56 -1.10 12.62 5.49
N VAL A 57 -1.09 13.56 6.43
CA VAL A 57 -1.90 13.49 7.66
C VAL A 57 -2.94 14.58 7.61
N VAL A 58 -4.21 14.22 7.75
CA VAL A 58 -5.34 15.14 7.78
C VAL A 58 -6.13 14.97 9.07
N GLY A 59 -6.28 16.05 9.83
CA GLY A 59 -7.04 16.02 11.08
C GLY A 59 -6.46 15.10 12.16
N GLY A 60 -5.12 14.91 12.18
CA GLY A 60 -4.45 14.01 13.10
C GLY A 60 -4.52 12.53 12.74
N VAL A 61 -5.16 12.20 11.62
CA VAL A 61 -5.30 10.81 11.14
C VAL A 61 -4.40 10.58 9.94
N ARG A 62 -3.60 9.51 9.96
CA ARG A 62 -2.80 9.07 8.82
C ARG A 62 -3.71 8.64 7.67
N ARG A 63 -3.52 9.24 6.50
CA ARG A 63 -4.31 8.98 5.29
C ARG A 63 -3.54 8.22 4.20
N SER A 64 -2.34 7.76 4.50
CA SER A 64 -1.55 6.98 3.57
C SER A 64 -0.98 5.75 4.23
N ALA A 65 -0.81 4.72 3.44
CA ALA A 65 -0.04 3.53 3.73
C ALA A 65 0.56 3.05 2.42
N MET A 66 1.64 2.29 2.48
CA MET A 66 2.26 1.73 1.29
C MET A 66 2.79 0.33 1.55
N ILE A 67 3.02 -0.41 0.47
CA ILE A 67 3.83 -1.62 0.48
C ILE A 67 5.02 -1.42 -0.44
N SER A 68 6.18 -1.85 0.00
CA SER A 68 7.39 -1.93 -0.81
C SER A 68 7.62 -3.37 -1.22
N LEU A 69 7.63 -3.60 -2.54
CA LEU A 69 7.96 -4.90 -3.12
C LEU A 69 9.40 -4.84 -3.62
N SER A 70 10.26 -5.70 -3.10
CA SER A 70 11.68 -5.72 -3.42
C SER A 70 12.13 -7.09 -3.93
N ASN A 71 13.27 -7.12 -4.62
CA ASN A 71 13.83 -8.35 -5.14
C ASN A 71 14.47 -9.20 -4.03
N LEU A 72 14.56 -10.50 -4.26
CA LEU A 72 15.24 -11.45 -3.37
C LEU A 72 16.70 -11.07 -3.07
N SER A 73 17.39 -10.49 -4.06
CA SER A 73 18.79 -10.05 -3.94
C SER A 73 18.98 -8.75 -3.16
N ASP A 74 17.91 -8.08 -2.74
CA ASP A 74 18.02 -6.80 -2.03
C ASP A 74 18.13 -7.01 -0.52
N ASP A 75 19.37 -7.18 -0.04
CA ASP A 75 19.67 -7.38 1.39
C ASP A 75 19.30 -6.15 2.24
N ARG A 76 19.40 -4.94 1.70
CA ARG A 76 19.03 -3.72 2.43
C ARG A 76 17.54 -3.74 2.76
N MET A 77 16.71 -4.07 1.77
CA MET A 77 15.27 -4.16 1.95
C MET A 77 14.86 -5.37 2.80
N ARG A 78 15.64 -6.47 2.78
CA ARG A 78 15.43 -7.62 3.67
C ARG A 78 15.49 -7.22 5.14
N HIS A 79 16.40 -6.32 5.48
CA HIS A 79 16.65 -5.86 6.85
C HIS A 79 16.10 -4.47 7.16
N ALA A 80 15.20 -3.94 6.34
CA ALA A 80 14.64 -2.58 6.50
C ALA A 80 14.01 -2.33 7.87
N LYS A 81 13.45 -3.37 8.48
CA LYS A 81 12.81 -3.33 9.80
C LYS A 81 13.39 -4.40 10.74
N SER A 82 14.71 -4.55 10.74
CA SER A 82 15.42 -5.40 11.70
C SER A 82 15.94 -4.58 12.87
N GLY A 83 16.10 -5.21 14.03
CA GLY A 83 16.56 -4.54 15.25
C GLY A 83 15.60 -3.47 15.73
N GLN A 84 16.14 -2.39 16.33
CA GLN A 84 15.36 -1.28 16.89
C GLN A 84 15.03 -0.21 15.82
N TRP A 85 14.51 -0.65 14.68
CA TRP A 85 14.21 0.23 13.55
C TRP A 85 13.21 1.35 13.90
N TRP A 86 12.33 1.15 14.87
CA TRP A 86 11.35 2.15 15.32
C TRP A 86 12.01 3.37 16.00
N GLU A 87 13.24 3.23 16.49
CA GLU A 87 14.03 4.34 17.03
C GLU A 87 14.87 5.02 15.94
N THR A 88 15.49 4.22 15.07
CA THR A 88 16.45 4.72 14.06
C THR A 88 15.79 5.18 12.77
N ALA A 89 14.66 4.59 12.40
CA ALA A 89 13.93 4.86 11.16
C ALA A 89 12.40 4.79 11.34
N PRO A 90 11.81 5.57 12.27
CA PRO A 90 10.39 5.49 12.63
C PRO A 90 9.45 5.78 11.45
N HIS A 91 9.90 6.52 10.44
CA HIS A 91 9.13 6.78 9.20
C HIS A 91 8.78 5.49 8.44
N ARG A 92 9.53 4.39 8.62
CA ARG A 92 9.26 3.10 7.99
C ARG A 92 8.03 2.39 8.55
N ALA A 93 7.48 2.84 9.67
CA ALA A 93 6.22 2.31 10.22
C ALA A 93 5.02 2.46 9.26
N LEU A 94 5.12 3.37 8.28
CA LEU A 94 4.12 3.61 7.27
C LEU A 94 4.04 2.49 6.22
N ALA A 95 5.16 1.82 5.93
CA ALA A 95 5.29 0.86 4.85
C ALA A 95 5.23 -0.57 5.37
N ASN A 96 4.50 -1.44 4.68
CA ASN A 96 4.71 -2.88 4.72
C ASN A 96 5.80 -3.23 3.72
N ASN A 97 6.67 -4.18 4.03
CA ASN A 97 7.75 -4.62 3.17
C ASN A 97 7.57 -6.09 2.82
N SER A 98 7.65 -6.42 1.54
CA SER A 98 7.57 -7.79 1.05
C SER A 98 8.58 -8.05 -0.04
N VAL A 99 9.09 -9.29 -0.09
CA VAL A 99 9.83 -9.78 -1.25
C VAL A 99 8.85 -10.18 -2.35
N SER A 100 9.15 -9.86 -3.59
CA SER A 100 8.35 -10.24 -4.75
C SER A 100 8.97 -11.45 -5.44
N TYR A 101 8.29 -12.59 -5.37
CA TYR A 101 8.68 -13.80 -6.11
C TYR A 101 8.14 -13.73 -7.54
N THR A 102 9.05 -13.79 -8.51
CA THR A 102 8.73 -13.88 -9.93
C THR A 102 8.84 -15.31 -10.46
N GLU A 103 9.45 -16.19 -9.68
CA GLU A 103 9.61 -17.61 -9.92
C GLU A 103 9.71 -18.36 -8.58
N LYS A 104 9.69 -19.68 -8.61
CA LYS A 104 9.92 -20.48 -7.42
C LYS A 104 11.40 -20.36 -7.01
N PRO A 105 11.71 -19.84 -5.82
CA PRO A 105 13.09 -19.74 -5.35
C PRO A 105 13.66 -21.14 -5.07
N ASP A 106 14.98 -21.26 -5.12
CA ASP A 106 15.68 -22.43 -4.57
C ASP A 106 15.54 -22.46 -3.04
N ILE A 107 15.82 -23.62 -2.45
CA ILE A 107 15.61 -23.84 -1.01
C ILE A 107 16.53 -22.96 -0.15
N GLU A 108 17.76 -22.71 -0.58
CA GLU A 108 18.72 -21.89 0.16
C GLU A 108 18.23 -20.44 0.22
N THR A 109 17.86 -19.88 -0.93
CA THR A 109 17.32 -18.53 -1.04
C THR A 109 16.03 -18.36 -0.22
N PHE A 110 15.13 -19.35 -0.28
CA PHE A 110 13.92 -19.34 0.53
C PHE A 110 14.23 -19.36 2.03
N MET A 111 15.13 -20.25 2.47
CA MET A 111 15.48 -20.36 3.89
C MET A 111 16.17 -19.10 4.41
N ARG A 112 16.95 -18.41 3.60
CA ARG A 112 17.56 -17.12 3.95
C ARG A 112 16.49 -16.05 4.22
N GLU A 113 15.47 -15.96 3.37
CA GLU A 113 14.34 -15.06 3.60
C GLU A 113 13.55 -15.44 4.85
N TRP A 114 13.27 -16.72 5.03
CA TRP A 114 12.53 -17.22 6.17
C TRP A 114 13.25 -16.94 7.50
N THR A 115 14.56 -17.18 7.54
CA THR A 115 15.38 -16.90 8.71
C THR A 115 15.38 -15.41 9.04
N ALA A 116 15.58 -14.54 8.05
CA ALA A 116 15.54 -13.10 8.25
C ALA A 116 14.18 -12.64 8.79
N LEU A 117 13.08 -13.21 8.28
CA LEU A 117 11.72 -12.92 8.75
C LEU A 117 11.54 -13.30 10.23
N VAL A 118 12.00 -14.49 10.63
CA VAL A 118 11.92 -14.97 12.02
C VAL A 118 12.78 -14.09 12.94
N GLU A 119 14.01 -13.79 12.54
CA GLU A 119 14.96 -12.99 13.33
C GLU A 119 14.52 -11.54 13.50
N SER A 120 13.85 -10.96 12.50
CA SER A 120 13.34 -9.59 12.55
C SER A 120 12.32 -9.35 13.66
N LYS A 121 11.57 -10.40 14.06
CA LYS A 121 10.46 -10.34 15.02
C LYS A 121 9.37 -9.31 14.68
N SER A 122 9.45 -8.71 13.49
CA SER A 122 8.52 -7.70 13.00
C SER A 122 7.47 -8.26 12.04
N GLY A 123 7.60 -9.53 11.63
CA GLY A 123 6.77 -10.13 10.58
C GLY A 123 7.10 -9.65 9.18
N GLU A 124 8.23 -8.96 9.00
CA GLU A 124 8.70 -8.42 7.73
C GLU A 124 10.15 -8.84 7.43
N ARG A 125 10.53 -8.96 6.17
CA ARG A 125 9.68 -8.70 5.00
C ARG A 125 8.80 -9.92 4.70
N GLY A 126 7.53 -9.66 4.36
CA GLY A 126 6.57 -10.67 3.92
C GLY A 126 6.87 -11.22 2.52
N ILE A 127 6.01 -12.08 2.02
CA ILE A 127 6.14 -12.72 0.71
C ILE A 127 4.96 -12.31 -0.19
N PHE A 128 5.25 -11.72 -1.34
CA PHE A 128 4.30 -11.50 -2.42
C PHE A 128 4.68 -12.37 -3.62
N ASN A 129 3.80 -13.28 -4.03
CA ASN A 129 4.04 -14.15 -5.17
C ASN A 129 3.41 -13.57 -6.44
N ARG A 130 4.23 -12.86 -7.24
CA ARG A 130 3.80 -12.24 -8.50
C ARG A 130 3.42 -13.28 -9.56
N GLU A 131 4.10 -14.41 -9.58
CA GLU A 131 3.78 -15.50 -10.50
C GLU A 131 2.40 -16.11 -10.20
N ALA A 132 2.06 -16.30 -8.94
CA ALA A 132 0.73 -16.74 -8.53
C ALA A 132 -0.34 -15.71 -8.93
N SER A 133 -0.02 -14.41 -8.84
CA SER A 133 -0.92 -13.34 -9.28
C SER A 133 -1.21 -13.39 -10.78
N LYS A 134 -0.19 -13.65 -11.61
CA LYS A 134 -0.35 -13.85 -13.06
C LYS A 134 -1.23 -15.06 -13.36
N LYS A 135 -0.97 -16.20 -12.75
CA LYS A 135 -1.77 -17.43 -12.89
C LYS A 135 -3.23 -17.21 -12.47
N GLN A 136 -3.45 -16.48 -11.39
CA GLN A 136 -4.83 -16.18 -10.96
C GLN A 136 -5.55 -15.24 -11.92
N ALA A 137 -4.85 -14.27 -12.53
CA ALA A 137 -5.40 -13.39 -13.54
C ALA A 137 -5.79 -14.18 -14.80
N GLU A 138 -4.94 -15.11 -15.23
CA GLU A 138 -5.16 -15.97 -16.41
C GLU A 138 -6.33 -16.93 -16.22
N LYS A 139 -6.45 -17.54 -15.04
CA LYS A 139 -7.39 -18.63 -14.73
C LYS A 139 -8.83 -18.36 -15.16
N TYR A 140 -9.29 -17.13 -15.05
CA TYR A 140 -10.67 -16.76 -15.37
C TYR A 140 -10.81 -15.94 -16.65
N GLY A 141 -9.71 -15.67 -17.36
CA GLY A 141 -9.70 -14.95 -18.62
C GLY A 141 -10.27 -13.52 -18.59
N ARG A 142 -10.50 -12.98 -17.37
CA ARG A 142 -11.11 -11.66 -17.19
C ARG A 142 -10.08 -10.54 -17.11
N ARG A 143 -8.85 -10.86 -16.73
CA ARG A 143 -7.74 -9.93 -16.59
C ARG A 143 -6.58 -10.39 -17.47
N ASP A 144 -5.88 -9.42 -18.06
CA ASP A 144 -4.66 -9.71 -18.82
C ASP A 144 -3.53 -10.12 -17.86
N PRO A 145 -2.95 -11.33 -17.96
CA PRO A 145 -1.88 -11.80 -17.09
C PRO A 145 -0.51 -11.17 -17.39
N ASN A 146 -0.37 -10.46 -18.52
CA ASN A 146 0.93 -9.95 -19.01
C ASN A 146 1.39 -8.67 -18.31
N TYR A 147 0.82 -8.32 -17.16
CA TYR A 147 1.26 -7.18 -16.37
C TYR A 147 2.21 -7.58 -15.23
N GLU A 148 3.12 -6.67 -14.91
CA GLU A 148 3.93 -6.75 -13.69
C GLU A 148 3.07 -6.35 -12.49
N PHE A 149 2.29 -7.31 -11.98
CA PHE A 149 1.39 -7.07 -10.86
C PHE A 149 2.14 -6.69 -9.58
N GLY A 150 1.56 -5.74 -8.88
CA GLY A 150 1.81 -5.43 -7.49
C GLY A 150 0.53 -5.65 -6.67
N THR A 151 0.49 -5.06 -5.49
CA THR A 151 -0.64 -5.16 -4.58
C THR A 151 -0.82 -3.87 -3.78
N ASN A 152 -1.97 -3.70 -3.16
CA ASN A 152 -2.18 -2.66 -2.16
C ASN A 152 -1.46 -3.03 -0.84
N PRO A 153 -1.36 -2.11 0.13
CA PRO A 153 -0.57 -2.32 1.35
C PRO A 153 -0.90 -3.58 2.16
N CYS A 154 -2.15 -4.00 2.17
CA CYS A 154 -2.61 -5.19 2.91
C CYS A 154 -2.59 -6.48 2.08
N SER A 155 -2.22 -6.39 0.80
CA SER A 155 -2.04 -7.51 -0.15
C SER A 155 -3.32 -8.28 -0.54
N GLU A 156 -4.49 -7.74 -0.28
CA GLU A 156 -5.76 -8.38 -0.68
C GLU A 156 -6.16 -8.10 -2.13
N ILE A 157 -5.56 -7.09 -2.79
CA ILE A 157 -5.90 -6.71 -4.17
C ILE A 157 -4.67 -6.71 -5.06
N ILE A 158 -4.71 -7.51 -6.12
CA ILE A 158 -3.70 -7.53 -7.17
C ILE A 158 -3.93 -6.34 -8.09
N LEU A 159 -2.93 -5.48 -8.24
CA LEU A 159 -2.98 -4.24 -9.01
C LEU A 159 -2.00 -4.29 -10.18
N ARG A 160 -2.42 -3.75 -11.32
CA ARG A 160 -1.52 -3.36 -12.42
C ARG A 160 -0.71 -2.13 -12.01
N PRO A 161 0.43 -1.82 -12.68
CA PRO A 161 1.03 -0.50 -12.58
C PRO A 161 0.01 0.60 -12.92
N TYR A 162 -0.01 1.67 -12.11
CA TYR A 162 -0.91 2.82 -12.31
C TYR A 162 -2.40 2.45 -12.29
N GLN A 163 -2.85 1.73 -11.28
CA GLN A 163 -4.23 1.31 -11.14
C GLN A 163 -4.78 1.61 -9.76
N PHE A 164 -6.06 1.95 -9.70
CA PHE A 164 -6.83 2.09 -8.47
C PHE A 164 -7.72 0.87 -8.23
N CYS A 165 -8.05 0.67 -6.95
CA CYS A 165 -9.16 -0.17 -6.53
C CYS A 165 -10.15 0.65 -5.70
N ASN A 166 -11.41 0.21 -5.69
CA ASN A 166 -12.48 0.83 -4.94
C ASN A 166 -12.92 -0.15 -3.86
N LEU A 167 -12.86 0.28 -2.60
CA LEU A 167 -13.20 -0.56 -1.46
C LEU A 167 -14.41 0.00 -0.73
N THR A 168 -15.29 -0.91 -0.33
CA THR A 168 -16.36 -0.69 0.62
C THR A 168 -16.27 -1.72 1.72
N GLU A 169 -16.79 -1.42 2.90
CA GLU A 169 -16.75 -2.32 4.03
C GLU A 169 -18.12 -2.48 4.67
N VAL A 170 -18.43 -3.70 5.05
CA VAL A 170 -19.63 -4.09 5.77
C VAL A 170 -19.25 -4.53 7.18
N VAL A 171 -19.85 -3.90 8.17
CA VAL A 171 -19.72 -4.33 9.57
C VAL A 171 -20.74 -5.41 9.86
N VAL A 172 -20.24 -6.61 10.10
CA VAL A 172 -21.02 -7.76 10.58
C VAL A 172 -21.25 -7.61 12.08
N ARG A 173 -22.48 -7.84 12.54
CA ARG A 173 -22.86 -7.78 13.95
C ARG A 173 -23.32 -9.14 14.42
N ALA A 174 -23.16 -9.41 15.70
CA ALA A 174 -23.61 -10.68 16.32
C ALA A 174 -25.09 -11.00 16.05
N THR A 175 -25.91 -9.98 15.91
CA THR A 175 -27.37 -10.09 15.70
C THR A 175 -27.79 -10.11 14.23
N ASP A 176 -26.86 -9.96 13.27
CA ASP A 176 -27.20 -9.94 11.86
C ASP A 176 -27.69 -11.32 11.39
N THR A 177 -28.82 -11.32 10.72
CA THR A 177 -29.33 -12.47 9.99
C THR A 177 -28.68 -12.54 8.60
N TYR A 178 -28.86 -13.67 7.91
CA TYR A 178 -28.42 -13.80 6.51
C TYR A 178 -29.01 -12.70 5.62
N GLU A 179 -30.28 -12.36 5.78
CA GLU A 179 -30.93 -11.30 4.99
C GLU A 179 -30.38 -9.90 5.32
N ASP A 180 -30.00 -9.65 6.58
CA ASP A 180 -29.33 -8.40 6.95
C ASP A 180 -27.96 -8.28 6.28
N LEU A 181 -27.14 -9.33 6.31
CA LEU A 181 -25.84 -9.38 5.64
C LEU A 181 -25.99 -9.20 4.12
N LYS A 182 -26.93 -9.91 3.51
CA LYS A 182 -27.22 -9.79 2.09
C LYS A 182 -27.60 -8.36 1.68
N ARG A 183 -28.44 -7.70 2.48
CA ARG A 183 -28.83 -6.29 2.27
C ARG A 183 -27.62 -5.36 2.41
N LYS A 184 -26.81 -5.52 3.46
CA LYS A 184 -25.59 -4.71 3.69
C LYS A 184 -24.60 -4.86 2.55
N VAL A 185 -24.29 -6.09 2.13
CA VAL A 185 -23.39 -6.39 1.01
C VAL A 185 -23.91 -5.78 -0.30
N LYS A 186 -25.23 -5.89 -0.58
CA LYS A 186 -25.85 -5.29 -1.75
C LYS A 186 -25.65 -3.76 -1.78
N VAL A 187 -25.89 -3.07 -0.66
CA VAL A 187 -25.68 -1.61 -0.57
C VAL A 187 -24.21 -1.25 -0.77
N ALA A 188 -23.31 -1.96 -0.10
CA ALA A 188 -21.86 -1.75 -0.24
C ALA A 188 -21.40 -1.96 -1.68
N THR A 189 -21.92 -3.00 -2.37
CA THR A 189 -21.62 -3.25 -3.78
C THR A 189 -22.11 -2.12 -4.69
N ILE A 190 -23.31 -1.60 -4.45
CA ILE A 190 -23.85 -0.46 -5.21
C ILE A 190 -22.96 0.77 -5.04
N LEU A 191 -22.59 1.09 -3.79
CA LEU A 191 -21.71 2.23 -3.50
C LEU A 191 -20.34 2.09 -4.17
N GLY A 192 -19.72 0.91 -4.07
CA GLY A 192 -18.44 0.63 -4.70
C GLY A 192 -18.53 0.68 -6.23
N THR A 193 -19.63 0.22 -6.81
CA THR A 193 -19.89 0.31 -8.27
C THR A 193 -19.99 1.75 -8.72
N ILE A 194 -20.71 2.60 -7.99
CA ILE A 194 -20.79 4.05 -8.26
C ILE A 194 -19.38 4.67 -8.15
N GLN A 195 -18.65 4.37 -7.08
CA GLN A 195 -17.28 4.86 -6.89
C GLN A 195 -16.37 4.46 -8.07
N SER A 196 -16.46 3.22 -8.55
CA SER A 196 -15.64 2.72 -9.67
C SER A 196 -15.94 3.42 -11.00
N SER A 197 -17.06 4.15 -11.11
CA SER A 197 -17.40 4.94 -12.29
C SER A 197 -16.68 6.29 -12.36
N TYR A 198 -16.06 6.74 -11.26
CA TYR A 198 -15.25 7.95 -11.23
C TYR A 198 -13.87 7.69 -11.81
N THR A 199 -13.74 7.84 -13.12
CA THR A 199 -12.49 7.52 -13.88
C THR A 199 -11.73 8.75 -14.33
N ARG A 200 -12.27 9.97 -14.10
CA ARG A 200 -11.62 11.23 -14.51
C ARG A 200 -10.60 11.69 -13.47
N PHE A 201 -9.32 11.61 -13.80
CA PHE A 201 -8.20 12.01 -12.95
C PHE A 201 -7.38 13.14 -13.58
N PRO A 202 -7.81 14.41 -13.46
CA PRO A 202 -7.22 15.55 -14.19
C PRO A 202 -5.76 15.85 -13.81
N TYR A 203 -5.32 15.39 -12.62
CA TYR A 203 -3.95 15.62 -12.11
C TYR A 203 -3.02 14.42 -12.31
N LEU A 204 -3.51 13.33 -12.89
CA LEU A 204 -2.74 12.10 -13.10
C LEU A 204 -2.52 11.86 -14.60
N ARG A 205 -1.51 11.03 -14.91
CA ARG A 205 -1.26 10.61 -16.30
C ARG A 205 -2.44 9.78 -16.83
N LYS A 206 -2.71 9.87 -18.12
CA LYS A 206 -3.83 9.17 -18.80
C LYS A 206 -3.85 7.66 -18.58
N VAL A 207 -2.69 7.04 -18.31
CA VAL A 207 -2.61 5.59 -18.04
C VAL A 207 -3.41 5.20 -16.79
N TRP A 208 -3.51 6.05 -15.77
CA TRP A 208 -4.36 5.80 -14.61
C TRP A 208 -5.84 5.70 -14.97
N GLN A 209 -6.30 6.64 -15.80
CA GLN A 209 -7.67 6.61 -16.31
C GLN A 209 -7.93 5.35 -17.12
N LYS A 210 -7.06 5.05 -18.12
CA LYS A 210 -7.17 3.87 -18.97
C LYS A 210 -7.29 2.57 -18.15
N ASN A 211 -6.35 2.34 -17.23
CA ASN A 211 -6.33 1.11 -16.43
C ASN A 211 -7.55 0.98 -15.51
N THR A 212 -8.05 2.11 -14.99
CA THR A 212 -9.25 2.13 -14.16
C THR A 212 -10.51 1.84 -14.99
N GLU A 213 -10.63 2.41 -16.18
CA GLU A 213 -11.76 2.18 -17.09
C GLU A 213 -11.84 0.73 -17.57
N GLU A 214 -10.70 0.11 -17.85
CA GLU A 214 -10.62 -1.27 -18.33
C GLU A 214 -11.08 -2.29 -17.29
N GLU A 215 -10.71 -2.13 -16.02
CA GLU A 215 -10.97 -3.16 -15.00
C GLU A 215 -11.99 -2.75 -13.94
N ARG A 216 -12.06 -1.47 -13.55
CA ARG A 216 -12.98 -0.96 -12.51
C ARG A 216 -13.01 -1.84 -11.27
N LEU A 217 -11.83 -2.12 -10.70
CA LEU A 217 -11.70 -3.02 -9.56
C LEU A 217 -12.56 -2.56 -8.38
N LEU A 218 -13.32 -3.50 -7.83
CA LEU A 218 -14.20 -3.30 -6.70
C LEU A 218 -13.99 -4.43 -5.70
N GLY A 219 -13.84 -4.08 -4.43
CA GLY A 219 -13.82 -4.99 -3.29
C GLY A 219 -14.90 -4.62 -2.28
N VAL A 220 -15.60 -5.62 -1.76
CA VAL A 220 -16.49 -5.49 -0.61
C VAL A 220 -15.88 -6.30 0.52
N SER A 221 -15.41 -5.61 1.54
CA SER A 221 -14.80 -6.21 2.73
C SER A 221 -15.84 -6.48 3.81
N LEU A 222 -15.54 -7.43 4.68
CA LEU A 222 -16.32 -7.74 5.86
C LEU A 222 -15.45 -7.60 7.11
N THR A 223 -15.93 -6.92 8.13
CA THR A 223 -15.32 -6.87 9.46
C THR A 223 -16.29 -7.38 10.51
N GLY A 224 -15.79 -7.91 11.63
CA GLY A 224 -16.64 -8.51 12.68
C GLY A 224 -17.18 -9.89 12.31
N ILE A 225 -16.54 -10.61 11.38
CA ILE A 225 -17.00 -11.94 10.92
C ILE A 225 -17.12 -12.92 12.09
N MET A 226 -16.19 -12.87 13.05
CA MET A 226 -16.18 -13.77 14.21
C MET A 226 -17.20 -13.38 15.29
N ASP A 227 -17.82 -12.21 15.19
CA ASP A 227 -18.86 -11.77 16.14
C ASP A 227 -20.22 -12.40 15.84
N ASN A 228 -20.42 -12.89 14.64
CA ASN A 228 -21.64 -13.58 14.18
C ASN A 228 -21.41 -15.13 14.14
#